data_dbddb30c40e15d13006b7a06d3616c6b
#
_entry.id   dbddb30c40e15d13006b7a06d3616c6b
#
_cell.length_a   1.000
_cell.length_b   1.000
_cell.length_c   1.000
_cell.angle_alpha   90.00
_cell.angle_beta   90.00
_cell.angle_gamma   90.00
#
_symmetry.space_group_name_H-M   'P 1'
#
loop_
_entity.id
_entity.type
_entity.pdbx_description
1 polymer ?
#
loop_
_entity_poly.entity_id
_entity_poly.type
_entity_poly.pdbx_seq_one_letter_code
_entity_poly.pdbx_strand_id
1 'polypeptide(L)'
;RALTTGAYRRRTIPLERDSIDHDEHDDEAMLSPEARALTEQGYARQTLTTTLDSRLQNIARQVTAAAPLGEAQVALVAMRRNGEVVAMIGGKDYAKSPFNRVTQAKRQPGSTFKLFVYLAALGAGWDPDDRIANTEIAEGSYRPQNARGSYSESLTLEQAFAQSSNVAAVRLLGEVGSEKVIATARDLGVTSPLAKGDPSLALGTSTMTLLELPSAYAGVAANALPVEPHAFAREERGFFENLWDGPSSLSSSTQSDMEQMLRSAINSGTGRAAMLRGPNFGKTGTTQNNRDAVFVGYAGDLVVGVWIGNDDNSPLAGAISGGGLPARIWRDFMNRALNAAPAPS
;
A
#
# COMPACT_ATOMS: atom_id res chain seq x y z
N ARG A 1 -3.23 1.76 17.57
CA ARG A 1 -3.49 1.42 18.99
C ARG A 1 -4.95 1.75 19.39
N ALA A 2 -5.53 2.85 18.96
CA ALA A 2 -6.93 3.21 19.26
C ALA A 2 -7.95 2.25 18.59
N LEU A 3 -7.65 1.77 17.38
CA LEU A 3 -8.49 0.79 16.67
C LEU A 3 -8.46 -0.60 17.31
N THR A 4 -7.35 -0.98 17.96
CA THR A 4 -7.23 -2.32 18.53
C THR A 4 -7.59 -2.39 20.02
N THR A 5 -7.27 -1.38 20.82
CA THR A 5 -7.53 -1.45 22.28
C THR A 5 -8.73 -0.63 22.74
N GLY A 6 -8.92 0.58 22.23
CA GLY A 6 -10.04 1.44 22.65
C GLY A 6 -11.38 1.00 22.04
N ALA A 7 -11.39 0.62 20.78
CA ALA A 7 -12.57 0.11 20.11
C ALA A 7 -12.96 -1.28 20.63
N TYR A 8 -12.01 -2.15 20.89
CA TYR A 8 -12.24 -3.50 21.41
C TYR A 8 -12.84 -3.51 22.82
N ARG A 9 -12.43 -2.59 23.69
CA ARG A 9 -13.00 -2.47 25.05
C ARG A 9 -14.42 -1.91 25.07
N ARG A 10 -14.88 -1.27 24.01
CA ARG A 10 -16.23 -0.71 23.93
C ARG A 10 -17.13 -1.42 22.91
N ARG A 11 -16.67 -2.52 22.28
CA ARG A 11 -17.34 -3.10 21.12
C ARG A 11 -16.98 -4.52 20.81
N THR A 12 -17.99 -5.16 20.39
CA THR A 12 -18.14 -6.52 19.97
C THR A 12 -18.19 -6.68 18.47
N ILE A 13 -17.45 -5.91 17.69
CA ILE A 13 -17.42 -6.14 16.26
C ILE A 13 -16.02 -6.62 15.88
N PRO A 14 -15.84 -7.90 15.52
CA PRO A 14 -14.70 -8.29 14.72
C PRO A 14 -14.78 -7.49 13.41
N LEU A 15 -13.70 -6.79 13.04
CA LEU A 15 -13.59 -6.03 11.80
C LEU A 15 -13.84 -6.86 10.52
N GLU A 16 -14.15 -8.15 10.68
CA GLU A 16 -14.37 -9.12 9.59
C GLU A 16 -15.84 -9.57 9.43
N ARG A 17 -16.77 -9.06 10.21
CA ARG A 17 -18.18 -9.39 10.02
C ARG A 17 -18.95 -8.24 9.41
N ASP A 18 -19.43 -8.51 8.20
CA ASP A 18 -20.44 -7.72 7.52
C ASP A 18 -21.61 -7.41 8.45
N SER A 19 -22.13 -6.19 8.37
CA SER A 19 -23.48 -5.89 8.80
C SER A 19 -24.43 -6.66 7.88
N ILE A 20 -24.62 -7.94 8.17
CA ILE A 20 -25.79 -8.67 7.67
C ILE A 20 -26.92 -8.24 8.59
N ASP A 21 -28.00 -7.73 8.01
CA ASP A 21 -29.29 -7.55 8.73
C ASP A 21 -29.63 -8.84 9.44
N HIS A 22 -29.44 -8.88 10.74
CA HIS A 22 -29.89 -9.93 11.62
C HIS A 22 -30.86 -9.34 12.66
N ASP A 23 -31.97 -9.97 12.85
CA ASP A 23 -32.95 -9.69 13.89
C ASP A 23 -32.28 -9.50 15.26
N GLU A 24 -32.73 -8.49 16.02
CA GLU A 24 -32.15 -8.04 17.30
C GLU A 24 -31.93 -9.14 18.35
N HIS A 25 -32.54 -10.33 18.19
CA HIS A 25 -32.43 -11.43 19.14
C HIS A 25 -31.23 -12.37 18.95
N ASP A 26 -30.61 -12.42 17.76
CA ASP A 26 -29.45 -13.32 17.51
C ASP A 26 -28.10 -12.67 17.86
N ASP A 27 -28.08 -11.38 18.07
CA ASP A 27 -26.84 -10.61 18.28
C ASP A 27 -26.13 -10.92 19.62
N GLU A 28 -26.86 -11.24 20.70
CA GLU A 28 -26.24 -11.56 22.00
C GLU A 28 -25.51 -12.90 22.00
N ALA A 29 -25.97 -13.85 21.20
CA ALA A 29 -25.32 -15.16 21.09
C ALA A 29 -24.01 -15.12 20.36
N MET A 30 -23.75 -14.06 19.57
CA MET A 30 -22.54 -13.85 18.79
C MET A 30 -21.48 -13.02 19.50
N LEU A 31 -21.76 -12.49 20.68
CA LEU A 31 -20.79 -11.72 21.45
C LEU A 31 -19.65 -12.60 21.97
N SER A 32 -18.41 -12.12 21.87
CA SER A 32 -17.29 -12.78 22.56
C SER A 32 -17.54 -12.77 24.09
N PRO A 33 -16.95 -13.71 24.84
CA PRO A 33 -17.08 -13.73 26.31
C PRO A 33 -16.69 -12.40 26.96
N GLU A 34 -15.66 -11.73 26.43
CA GLU A 34 -15.20 -10.43 26.92
C GLU A 34 -16.23 -9.32 26.65
N ALA A 35 -16.91 -9.40 25.54
CA ALA A 35 -17.93 -8.44 25.17
C ALA A 35 -19.21 -8.60 26.00
N ARG A 36 -19.60 -9.83 26.34
CA ARG A 36 -20.69 -10.10 27.30
C ARG A 36 -20.36 -9.56 28.67
N ALA A 37 -19.13 -9.81 29.16
CA ALA A 37 -18.66 -9.28 30.43
C ALA A 37 -18.69 -7.75 30.49
N LEU A 38 -18.38 -7.06 29.40
CA LEU A 38 -18.46 -5.60 29.31
C LEU A 38 -19.92 -5.11 29.33
N THR A 39 -20.85 -5.81 28.66
CA THR A 39 -22.27 -5.48 28.70
C THR A 39 -22.85 -5.69 30.11
N GLU A 40 -22.48 -6.76 30.77
CA GLU A 40 -22.84 -7.04 32.16
C GLU A 40 -22.31 -6.01 33.16
N GLN A 41 -21.17 -5.34 32.82
CA GLN A 41 -20.62 -4.23 33.57
C GLN A 41 -21.26 -2.86 33.26
N GLY A 42 -22.36 -2.84 32.49
CA GLY A 42 -23.13 -1.63 32.21
C GLY A 42 -22.60 -0.77 31.05
N TYR A 43 -21.72 -1.31 30.21
CA TYR A 43 -21.32 -0.62 28.97
C TYR A 43 -22.41 -0.71 27.93
N ALA A 44 -22.97 0.44 27.54
CA ALA A 44 -24.01 0.50 26.53
C ALA A 44 -23.51 -0.01 25.16
N ARG A 45 -24.32 -0.78 24.46
CA ARG A 45 -24.14 -1.16 23.07
C ARG A 45 -24.10 0.09 22.20
N GLN A 46 -23.07 0.22 21.38
CA GLN A 46 -22.99 1.27 20.38
C GLN A 46 -22.82 0.65 18.99
N THR A 47 -23.71 0.97 18.08
CA THR A 47 -23.53 0.63 16.66
C THR A 47 -22.53 1.57 16.01
N LEU A 48 -21.53 1.03 15.33
CA LEU A 48 -20.57 1.78 14.52
C LEU A 48 -20.71 1.40 13.07
N THR A 49 -20.97 2.41 12.27
CA THR A 49 -20.89 2.26 10.82
C THR A 49 -19.42 2.34 10.40
N THR A 50 -18.94 1.30 9.75
CA THR A 50 -17.60 1.24 9.16
C THR A 50 -17.67 1.61 7.69
N THR A 51 -16.51 1.99 7.10
CA THR A 51 -16.37 2.21 5.65
C THR A 51 -16.17 0.91 4.86
N LEU A 52 -16.11 -0.24 5.55
CA LEU A 52 -15.91 -1.53 4.90
C LEU A 52 -17.11 -1.87 3.99
N ASP A 53 -16.80 -2.22 2.75
CA ASP A 53 -17.75 -2.71 1.75
C ASP A 53 -17.76 -4.25 1.78
N SER A 54 -18.88 -4.85 2.15
CA SER A 54 -19.01 -6.31 2.28
C SER A 54 -18.68 -7.05 1.00
N ARG A 55 -19.06 -6.52 -0.15
CA ARG A 55 -18.76 -7.09 -1.46
C ARG A 55 -17.25 -7.06 -1.74
N LEU A 56 -16.59 -5.92 -1.52
CA LEU A 56 -15.14 -5.79 -1.73
C LEU A 56 -14.36 -6.65 -0.73
N GLN A 57 -14.83 -6.73 0.52
CA GLN A 57 -14.25 -7.60 1.53
C GLN A 57 -14.35 -9.09 1.13
N ASN A 58 -15.50 -9.52 0.59
CA ASN A 58 -15.68 -10.88 0.09
C ASN A 58 -14.79 -11.18 -1.12
N ILE A 59 -14.63 -10.23 -2.06
CA ILE A 59 -13.69 -10.37 -3.17
C ILE A 59 -12.26 -10.53 -2.62
N ALA A 60 -11.84 -9.69 -1.66
CA ALA A 60 -10.52 -9.76 -1.05
C ALA A 60 -10.25 -11.14 -0.41
N ARG A 61 -11.21 -11.68 0.37
CA ARG A 61 -11.11 -13.03 0.94
C ARG A 61 -10.93 -14.10 -0.14
N GLN A 62 -11.77 -14.07 -1.19
CA GLN A 62 -11.71 -15.07 -2.25
C GLN A 62 -10.39 -15.07 -3.01
N VAL A 63 -9.88 -13.89 -3.40
CA VAL A 63 -8.64 -13.81 -4.17
C VAL A 63 -7.41 -14.16 -3.34
N THR A 64 -7.39 -13.83 -2.05
CA THR A 64 -6.30 -14.21 -1.15
C THR A 64 -6.35 -15.68 -0.78
N ALA A 65 -7.53 -16.25 -0.54
CA ALA A 65 -7.71 -17.68 -0.25
C ALA A 65 -7.35 -18.58 -1.44
N ALA A 66 -7.59 -18.13 -2.67
CA ALA A 66 -7.26 -18.87 -3.89
C ALA A 66 -5.76 -18.78 -4.27
N ALA A 67 -4.98 -17.93 -3.61
CA ALA A 67 -3.59 -17.70 -3.96
C ALA A 67 -2.69 -18.88 -3.49
N PRO A 68 -1.75 -19.36 -4.33
CA PRO A 68 -0.83 -20.43 -3.98
C PRO A 68 0.30 -19.93 -3.08
N LEU A 69 -0.02 -19.66 -1.82
CA LEU A 69 0.88 -19.02 -0.84
C LEU A 69 1.88 -20.01 -0.20
N GLY A 70 1.60 -21.33 -0.21
CA GLY A 70 2.39 -22.29 0.58
C GLY A 70 2.33 -21.93 2.06
N GLU A 71 3.50 -21.79 2.70
CA GLU A 71 3.61 -21.39 4.10
C GLU A 71 3.53 -19.87 4.31
N ALA A 72 3.71 -19.07 3.25
CA ALA A 72 3.73 -17.62 3.35
C ALA A 72 2.39 -17.05 3.79
N GLN A 73 2.45 -15.91 4.45
CA GLN A 73 1.30 -15.08 4.80
C GLN A 73 0.97 -14.11 3.67
N VAL A 74 -0.24 -13.58 3.69
CA VAL A 74 -0.71 -12.54 2.79
C VAL A 74 -1.41 -11.45 3.59
N ALA A 75 -1.23 -10.20 3.17
CA ALA A 75 -2.03 -9.07 3.61
C ALA A 75 -2.50 -8.29 2.39
N LEU A 76 -3.74 -7.81 2.44
CA LEU A 76 -4.34 -6.96 1.41
C LEU A 76 -5.10 -5.83 2.10
N VAL A 77 -4.95 -4.62 1.60
CA VAL A 77 -5.80 -3.48 1.96
C VAL A 77 -6.25 -2.77 0.70
N ALA A 78 -7.54 -2.52 0.62
CA ALA A 78 -8.15 -1.70 -0.41
C ALA A 78 -8.78 -0.47 0.23
N MET A 79 -8.53 0.70 -0.36
CA MET A 79 -9.11 1.96 0.08
C MET A 79 -9.57 2.79 -1.12
N ARG A 80 -10.46 3.74 -0.88
CA ARG A 80 -10.78 4.78 -1.85
C ARG A 80 -9.68 5.84 -1.87
N ARG A 81 -9.67 6.69 -2.89
CA ARG A 81 -8.70 7.78 -3.01
C ARG A 81 -8.78 8.78 -1.85
N ASN A 82 -9.91 8.89 -1.17
CA ASN A 82 -10.13 9.74 0.01
C ASN A 82 -9.63 9.12 1.34
N GLY A 83 -9.11 7.88 1.30
CA GLY A 83 -8.60 7.17 2.48
C GLY A 83 -9.61 6.23 3.16
N GLU A 84 -10.85 6.15 2.70
CA GLU A 84 -11.82 5.16 3.21
C GLU A 84 -11.34 3.74 2.96
N VAL A 85 -11.04 2.99 4.01
CA VAL A 85 -10.68 1.58 3.92
C VAL A 85 -11.94 0.76 3.66
N VAL A 86 -12.02 0.14 2.48
CA VAL A 86 -13.19 -0.60 2.01
C VAL A 86 -13.04 -2.12 2.09
N ALA A 87 -11.79 -2.63 2.17
CA ALA A 87 -11.51 -4.04 2.44
C ALA A 87 -10.15 -4.22 3.09
N MET A 88 -10.03 -5.21 3.99
CA MET A 88 -8.76 -5.50 4.67
C MET A 88 -8.63 -7.00 4.99
N ILE A 89 -7.52 -7.60 4.59
CA ILE A 89 -7.11 -8.95 4.95
C ILE A 89 -5.77 -8.86 5.69
N GLY A 90 -5.76 -9.16 6.98
CA GLY A 90 -4.57 -9.05 7.84
C GLY A 90 -3.68 -10.30 7.86
N GLY A 91 -4.12 -11.42 7.27
CA GLY A 91 -3.39 -12.68 7.23
C GLY A 91 -4.21 -13.79 6.57
N LYS A 92 -3.61 -14.97 6.36
CA LYS A 92 -4.28 -16.14 5.74
C LYS A 92 -5.48 -16.64 6.56
N ASP A 93 -5.33 -16.64 7.88
CA ASP A 93 -6.31 -17.19 8.79
C ASP A 93 -6.28 -16.39 10.11
N TYR A 94 -7.28 -15.55 10.29
CA TYR A 94 -7.36 -14.68 11.46
C TYR A 94 -7.58 -15.48 12.76
N ALA A 95 -8.31 -16.60 12.70
CA ALA A 95 -8.55 -17.42 13.87
C ALA A 95 -7.27 -18.07 14.41
N LYS A 96 -6.33 -18.41 13.52
CA LYS A 96 -5.01 -18.95 13.91
C LYS A 96 -3.99 -17.87 14.29
N SER A 97 -4.08 -16.70 13.68
CA SER A 97 -3.16 -15.59 13.90
C SER A 97 -3.91 -14.26 13.83
N PRO A 98 -4.37 -13.71 14.98
CA PRO A 98 -5.11 -12.44 15.02
C PRO A 98 -4.22 -11.22 14.77
N PHE A 99 -2.95 -11.41 14.43
CA PHE A 99 -2.01 -10.36 14.10
C PHE A 99 -2.33 -9.75 12.73
N ASN A 100 -2.75 -8.48 12.72
CA ASN A 100 -3.08 -7.77 11.50
C ASN A 100 -1.82 -7.21 10.83
N ARG A 101 -1.37 -7.86 9.77
CA ARG A 101 -0.14 -7.50 9.05
C ARG A 101 -0.26 -6.21 8.23
N VAL A 102 -1.48 -5.74 7.98
CA VAL A 102 -1.69 -4.44 7.29
C VAL A 102 -1.27 -3.28 8.18
N THR A 103 -1.62 -3.34 9.49
CA THR A 103 -1.47 -2.21 10.43
C THR A 103 -0.36 -2.39 11.45
N GLN A 104 0.04 -3.65 11.73
CA GLN A 104 0.96 -3.96 12.83
C GLN A 104 2.34 -4.41 12.35
N ALA A 105 2.43 -5.12 11.22
CA ALA A 105 3.71 -5.58 10.69
C ALA A 105 4.49 -4.42 10.07
N LYS A 106 5.75 -4.25 10.51
CA LYS A 106 6.73 -3.36 9.91
C LYS A 106 7.58 -4.17 8.94
N ARG A 107 7.38 -3.97 7.64
CA ARG A 107 8.07 -4.70 6.58
C ARG A 107 8.73 -3.75 5.61
N GLN A 108 9.78 -4.22 4.94
CA GLN A 108 10.47 -3.43 3.94
C GLN A 108 9.57 -3.27 2.69
N PRO A 109 9.28 -2.05 2.23
CA PRO A 109 8.51 -1.80 1.03
C PRO A 109 9.25 -2.22 -0.25
N GLY A 110 10.57 -2.37 -0.17
CA GLY A 110 11.39 -2.62 -1.34
C GLY A 110 11.21 -1.55 -2.40
N SER A 111 11.22 -1.94 -3.67
CA SER A 111 11.12 -1.00 -4.80
C SER A 111 9.81 -0.21 -4.90
N THR A 112 8.77 -0.49 -4.07
CA THR A 112 7.60 0.40 -4.01
C THR A 112 7.96 1.76 -3.40
N PHE A 113 9.02 1.84 -2.59
CA PHE A 113 9.56 3.07 -2.03
C PHE A 113 10.12 4.03 -3.09
N LYS A 114 10.46 3.55 -4.28
CA LYS A 114 10.93 4.39 -5.39
C LYS A 114 9.93 5.48 -5.77
N LEU A 115 8.62 5.33 -5.46
CA LEU A 115 7.65 6.40 -5.59
C LEU A 115 8.16 7.71 -4.98
N PHE A 116 8.65 7.67 -3.74
CA PHE A 116 9.10 8.87 -3.03
C PHE A 116 10.37 9.47 -3.62
N VAL A 117 11.31 8.63 -4.08
CA VAL A 117 12.56 9.07 -4.71
C VAL A 117 12.27 9.81 -6.01
N TYR A 118 11.40 9.25 -6.85
CA TYR A 118 11.08 9.83 -8.14
C TYR A 118 10.17 11.06 -8.01
N LEU A 119 9.21 11.07 -7.08
CA LEU A 119 8.44 12.28 -6.77
C LEU A 119 9.31 13.42 -6.26
N ALA A 120 10.30 13.12 -5.40
CA ALA A 120 11.26 14.13 -4.93
C ALA A 120 12.10 14.68 -6.09
N ALA A 121 12.45 13.85 -7.06
CA ALA A 121 13.18 14.27 -8.27
C ALA A 121 12.30 15.16 -9.17
N LEU A 122 11.08 14.73 -9.48
CA LEU A 122 10.12 15.54 -10.25
C LEU A 122 9.86 16.90 -9.59
N GLY A 123 9.66 16.91 -8.27
CA GLY A 123 9.51 18.13 -7.49
C GLY A 123 10.78 19.00 -7.42
N ALA A 124 11.94 18.45 -7.84
CA ALA A 124 13.21 19.17 -7.98
C ALA A 124 13.47 19.67 -9.41
N GLY A 125 12.54 19.43 -10.35
CA GLY A 125 12.64 19.87 -11.74
C GLY A 125 13.21 18.84 -12.70
N TRP A 126 13.30 17.57 -12.30
CA TRP A 126 13.58 16.47 -13.23
C TRP A 126 12.34 16.11 -14.03
N ASP A 127 12.54 15.68 -15.28
CA ASP A 127 11.50 15.21 -16.19
C ASP A 127 11.58 13.70 -16.44
N PRO A 128 10.48 13.01 -16.81
CA PRO A 128 10.49 11.59 -17.14
C PRO A 128 11.48 11.20 -18.23
N ASP A 129 11.80 12.12 -19.16
CA ASP A 129 12.73 11.91 -20.27
C ASP A 129 14.18 12.22 -19.92
N ASP A 130 14.45 12.82 -18.75
CA ASP A 130 15.81 13.05 -18.27
C ASP A 130 16.55 11.73 -18.09
N ARG A 131 17.84 11.75 -18.40
CA ARG A 131 18.67 10.54 -18.41
C ARG A 131 19.49 10.42 -17.13
N ILE A 132 19.51 9.21 -16.60
CA ILE A 132 20.33 8.84 -15.45
C ILE A 132 21.19 7.63 -15.81
N ALA A 133 22.44 7.61 -15.32
CA ALA A 133 23.34 6.49 -15.56
C ALA A 133 22.81 5.19 -14.95
N ASN A 134 22.85 4.11 -15.74
CA ASN A 134 22.42 2.76 -15.31
C ASN A 134 23.59 1.75 -15.34
N THR A 135 24.81 2.25 -15.30
CA THR A 135 26.02 1.45 -15.16
C THR A 135 26.17 0.94 -13.71
N GLU A 136 26.93 -0.11 -13.53
CA GLU A 136 27.26 -0.62 -12.20
C GLU A 136 27.89 0.47 -11.32
N ILE A 137 27.57 0.49 -10.02
CA ILE A 137 28.23 1.34 -9.02
C ILE A 137 29.42 0.57 -8.48
N ALA A 138 30.61 0.86 -9.01
CA ALA A 138 31.84 0.15 -8.68
C ALA A 138 32.56 0.73 -7.44
N GLU A 139 32.30 2.01 -7.11
CA GLU A 139 32.95 2.74 -6.02
C GLU A 139 32.00 2.98 -4.86
N GLY A 140 32.54 3.24 -3.67
CA GLY A 140 31.77 3.49 -2.46
C GLY A 140 31.46 2.23 -1.63
N SER A 141 30.92 2.45 -0.43
CA SER A 141 30.61 1.38 0.53
C SER A 141 29.32 0.63 0.20
N TYR A 142 28.39 1.24 -0.55
CA TYR A 142 27.11 0.65 -0.93
C TYR A 142 27.06 0.41 -2.44
N ARG A 143 26.98 -0.86 -2.83
CA ARG A 143 27.01 -1.30 -4.24
C ARG A 143 25.75 -2.06 -4.59
N PRO A 144 24.62 -1.37 -4.85
CA PRO A 144 23.38 -2.03 -5.25
C PRO A 144 23.54 -2.68 -6.62
N GLN A 145 22.90 -3.82 -6.78
CA GLN A 145 22.87 -4.52 -8.07
C GLN A 145 21.47 -4.40 -8.68
N ASN A 146 21.43 -4.26 -10.00
CA ASN A 146 20.18 -4.40 -10.74
C ASN A 146 19.76 -5.86 -10.82
N ALA A 147 18.44 -6.09 -10.79
CA ALA A 147 17.89 -7.41 -10.98
C ALA A 147 18.42 -8.03 -12.30
N ARG A 148 18.86 -9.27 -12.24
CA ARG A 148 19.40 -10.04 -13.39
C ARG A 148 20.60 -9.39 -14.09
N GLY A 149 21.33 -8.50 -13.41
CA GLY A 149 22.49 -7.82 -14.00
C GLY A 149 22.13 -6.92 -15.21
N SER A 150 20.93 -6.34 -15.19
CA SER A 150 20.45 -5.46 -16.28
C SER A 150 21.07 -4.08 -16.16
N TYR A 151 22.18 -3.86 -16.87
CA TYR A 151 22.88 -2.59 -16.95
C TYR A 151 22.87 -2.03 -18.38
N SER A 152 22.99 -0.70 -18.50
CA SER A 152 23.15 0.04 -19.74
C SER A 152 23.91 1.34 -19.42
N GLU A 153 24.35 2.08 -20.41
CA GLU A 153 25.00 3.36 -20.18
C GLU A 153 24.11 4.31 -19.39
N SER A 154 22.86 4.48 -19.85
CA SER A 154 21.85 5.30 -19.18
C SER A 154 20.45 4.83 -19.53
N LEU A 155 19.48 5.29 -18.74
CA LEU A 155 18.02 5.14 -18.97
C LEU A 155 17.36 6.51 -18.80
N THR A 156 16.19 6.72 -19.40
CA THR A 156 15.33 7.82 -18.97
C THR A 156 14.78 7.52 -17.55
N LEU A 157 14.35 8.54 -16.82
CA LEU A 157 13.73 8.32 -15.51
C LEU A 157 12.52 7.38 -15.62
N GLU A 158 11.69 7.56 -16.64
CA GLU A 158 10.55 6.68 -16.90
C GLU A 158 10.99 5.22 -17.11
N GLN A 159 11.99 4.98 -17.96
CA GLN A 159 12.54 3.65 -18.20
C GLN A 159 13.14 3.03 -16.93
N ALA A 160 13.91 3.83 -16.17
CA ALA A 160 14.53 3.40 -14.93
C ALA A 160 13.49 3.02 -13.85
N PHE A 161 12.41 3.80 -13.75
CA PHE A 161 11.29 3.49 -12.86
C PHE A 161 10.54 2.24 -13.30
N ALA A 162 10.20 2.13 -14.59
CA ALA A 162 9.48 1.00 -15.16
C ALA A 162 10.24 -0.32 -15.00
N GLN A 163 11.54 -0.32 -15.29
CA GLN A 163 12.44 -1.47 -15.11
C GLN A 163 12.83 -1.70 -13.64
N SER A 164 12.48 -0.73 -12.77
CA SER A 164 12.85 -0.75 -11.35
C SER A 164 14.36 -0.81 -11.11
N SER A 165 15.17 -0.08 -11.91
CA SER A 165 16.62 -0.03 -11.75
C SER A 165 17.01 0.40 -10.34
N ASN A 166 17.86 -0.39 -9.69
CA ASN A 166 18.36 -0.09 -8.35
C ASN A 166 19.47 0.97 -8.40
N VAL A 167 20.38 0.84 -9.37
CA VAL A 167 21.50 1.78 -9.49
C VAL A 167 21.01 3.17 -9.88
N ALA A 168 20.02 3.27 -10.78
CA ALA A 168 19.42 4.56 -11.14
C ALA A 168 18.71 5.20 -9.93
N ALA A 169 17.95 4.44 -9.16
CA ALA A 169 17.26 4.96 -7.96
C ALA A 169 18.24 5.47 -6.89
N VAL A 170 19.36 4.76 -6.67
CA VAL A 170 20.39 5.17 -5.70
C VAL A 170 21.10 6.44 -6.18
N ARG A 171 21.44 6.54 -7.47
CA ARG A 171 22.00 7.76 -8.04
C ARG A 171 21.03 8.94 -7.92
N LEU A 172 19.77 8.71 -8.27
CA LEU A 172 18.74 9.75 -8.17
C LEU A 172 18.56 10.25 -6.74
N LEU A 173 18.59 9.32 -5.74
CA LEU A 173 18.63 9.72 -4.32
C LEU A 173 19.85 10.58 -4.00
N GLY A 174 21.01 10.27 -4.56
CA GLY A 174 22.24 11.07 -4.42
C GLY A 174 22.10 12.49 -4.97
N GLU A 175 21.46 12.63 -6.14
CA GLU A 175 21.23 13.93 -6.79
C GLU A 175 20.22 14.81 -6.02
N VAL A 176 19.11 14.21 -5.55
CA VAL A 176 18.05 14.97 -4.88
C VAL A 176 18.24 15.12 -3.37
N GLY A 177 19.04 14.24 -2.77
CA GLY A 177 19.31 14.17 -1.33
C GLY A 177 18.25 13.42 -0.53
N SER A 178 18.69 12.66 0.47
CA SER A 178 17.81 11.84 1.33
C SER A 178 16.81 12.67 2.12
N GLU A 179 17.15 13.91 2.50
CA GLU A 179 16.25 14.80 3.25
C GLU A 179 15.01 15.15 2.45
N LYS A 180 15.17 15.48 1.15
CA LYS A 180 14.05 15.80 0.27
C LYS A 180 13.16 14.59 0.04
N VAL A 181 13.75 13.40 -0.16
CA VAL A 181 12.99 12.15 -0.29
C VAL A 181 12.20 11.83 0.98
N ILE A 182 12.81 12.03 2.16
CA ILE A 182 12.13 11.85 3.45
C ILE A 182 11.00 12.88 3.62
N ALA A 183 11.23 14.14 3.27
CA ALA A 183 10.19 15.17 3.30
C ALA A 183 9.01 14.78 2.39
N THR A 184 9.27 14.40 1.14
CA THR A 184 8.23 13.92 0.21
C THR A 184 7.46 12.71 0.77
N ALA A 185 8.14 11.77 1.44
CA ALA A 185 7.46 10.64 2.08
C ALA A 185 6.58 11.10 3.26
N ARG A 186 7.02 12.11 4.04
CA ARG A 186 6.24 12.70 5.14
C ARG A 186 5.00 13.44 4.62
N ASP A 187 5.16 14.22 3.56
CA ASP A 187 4.04 14.92 2.91
C ASP A 187 2.98 13.93 2.40
N LEU A 188 3.40 12.73 1.98
CA LEU A 188 2.51 11.63 1.58
C LEU A 188 2.01 10.77 2.76
N GLY A 189 2.25 11.17 4.01
CA GLY A 189 1.69 10.54 5.20
C GLY A 189 2.50 9.37 5.78
N VAL A 190 3.73 9.13 5.33
CA VAL A 190 4.61 8.12 5.94
C VAL A 190 5.05 8.60 7.31
N THR A 191 4.75 7.82 8.36
CA THR A 191 5.11 8.11 9.76
C THR A 191 6.26 7.23 10.27
N SER A 192 6.49 6.10 9.62
CA SER A 192 7.56 5.16 9.99
C SER A 192 8.94 5.81 9.88
N PRO A 193 9.91 5.44 10.76
CA PRO A 193 11.28 5.95 10.70
C PRO A 193 11.94 5.64 9.36
N LEU A 194 12.60 6.63 8.76
CA LEU A 194 13.33 6.52 7.52
C LEU A 194 14.82 6.83 7.75
N ALA A 195 15.70 6.04 7.15
CA ALA A 195 17.15 6.13 7.36
C ALA A 195 17.73 7.33 6.58
N LYS A 196 17.98 8.45 7.27
CA LYS A 196 18.59 9.64 6.70
C LYS A 196 20.07 9.36 6.36
N GLY A 197 20.51 9.79 5.18
CA GLY A 197 21.90 9.65 4.74
C GLY A 197 22.29 8.23 4.29
N ASP A 198 21.41 7.27 4.35
CA ASP A 198 21.65 5.89 3.88
C ASP A 198 21.22 5.74 2.41
N PRO A 199 22.14 5.44 1.48
CA PRO A 199 21.81 5.22 0.07
C PRO A 199 20.81 4.08 -0.16
N SER A 200 20.75 3.10 0.75
CA SER A 200 19.82 1.99 0.66
C SER A 200 18.35 2.40 0.84
N LEU A 201 18.09 3.60 1.38
CA LEU A 201 16.77 4.19 1.47
C LEU A 201 16.05 4.19 0.11
N ALA A 202 16.78 4.46 -0.99
CA ALA A 202 16.22 4.43 -2.35
C ALA A 202 15.60 3.08 -2.73
N LEU A 203 16.00 2.01 -2.07
CA LEU A 203 15.54 0.65 -2.32
C LEU A 203 14.51 0.16 -1.29
N GLY A 204 14.05 1.05 -0.39
CA GLY A 204 13.04 0.76 0.59
C GLY A 204 13.50 -0.22 1.66
N THR A 205 14.69 -0.02 2.21
CA THR A 205 15.23 -0.83 3.32
C THR A 205 14.65 -0.43 4.67
N SER A 206 14.17 0.81 4.83
CA SER A 206 13.43 1.26 6.01
C SER A 206 12.06 0.59 6.07
N THR A 207 11.72 0.03 7.23
CA THR A 207 10.46 -0.70 7.40
C THR A 207 9.28 0.23 7.64
N MET A 208 8.11 -0.12 7.09
CA MET A 208 6.84 0.58 7.28
C MET A 208 5.67 -0.40 7.29
N THR A 209 4.48 0.07 7.65
CA THR A 209 3.27 -0.75 7.54
C THR A 209 2.80 -0.86 6.09
N LEU A 210 2.09 -1.95 5.78
CA LEU A 210 1.45 -2.05 4.47
C LEU A 210 0.42 -0.92 4.27
N LEU A 211 -0.22 -0.43 5.33
CA LEU A 211 -1.23 0.65 5.22
C LEU A 211 -0.62 1.97 4.74
N GLU A 212 0.59 2.31 5.17
CA GLU A 212 1.26 3.56 4.78
C GLU A 212 1.52 3.63 3.26
N LEU A 213 1.78 2.51 2.60
CA LEU A 213 2.05 2.49 1.17
C LEU A 213 0.83 2.88 0.31
N PRO A 214 -0.33 2.17 0.37
CA PRO A 214 -1.49 2.58 -0.41
C PRO A 214 -1.98 3.98 -0.04
N SER A 215 -1.81 4.44 1.22
CA SER A 215 -2.15 5.81 1.61
C SER A 215 -1.33 6.84 0.83
N ALA A 216 -0.01 6.60 0.68
CA ALA A 216 0.85 7.47 -0.13
C ALA A 216 0.46 7.43 -1.62
N TYR A 217 0.15 6.25 -2.16
CA TYR A 217 -0.31 6.10 -3.54
C TYR A 217 -1.70 6.75 -3.75
N ALA A 218 -2.57 6.73 -2.74
CA ALA A 218 -3.85 7.44 -2.76
C ALA A 218 -3.64 8.96 -2.83
N GLY A 219 -2.63 9.48 -2.12
CA GLY A 219 -2.23 10.89 -2.20
C GLY A 219 -1.88 11.32 -3.63
N VAL A 220 -1.11 10.50 -4.35
CA VAL A 220 -0.80 10.75 -5.77
C VAL A 220 -2.06 10.64 -6.63
N ALA A 221 -2.87 9.58 -6.45
CA ALA A 221 -4.07 9.34 -7.23
C ALA A 221 -5.16 10.41 -7.05
N ALA A 222 -5.28 10.97 -5.84
CA ALA A 222 -6.24 12.02 -5.50
C ALA A 222 -5.70 13.43 -5.73
N ASN A 223 -4.38 13.58 -5.88
CA ASN A 223 -3.64 14.84 -5.77
C ASN A 223 -3.97 15.62 -4.48
N ALA A 224 -4.03 14.90 -3.37
CA ALA A 224 -4.32 15.43 -2.04
C ALA A 224 -3.38 14.80 -1.02
N LEU A 225 -2.62 15.59 -0.28
CA LEU A 225 -1.53 15.15 0.58
C LEU A 225 -1.64 15.73 1.99
N PRO A 226 -1.52 14.88 3.03
CA PRO A 226 -1.57 13.42 3.01
C PRO A 226 -3.00 12.87 2.87
N VAL A 227 -3.14 11.66 2.37
CA VAL A 227 -4.37 10.87 2.52
C VAL A 227 -4.27 10.04 3.80
N GLU A 228 -5.15 10.31 4.75
CA GLU A 228 -5.21 9.59 6.01
C GLU A 228 -6.20 8.41 5.93
N PRO A 229 -5.73 7.17 6.10
CA PRO A 229 -6.62 6.01 6.04
C PRO A 229 -7.57 5.98 7.24
N HIS A 230 -8.83 5.66 7.00
CA HIS A 230 -9.84 5.53 8.04
C HIS A 230 -10.84 4.41 7.72
N ALA A 231 -11.33 3.76 8.77
CA ALA A 231 -12.29 2.66 8.69
C ALA A 231 -13.66 3.04 9.28
N PHE A 232 -13.84 4.27 9.70
CA PHE A 232 -15.10 4.80 10.24
C PHE A 232 -15.44 6.10 9.53
N ALA A 233 -16.74 6.41 9.40
CA ALA A 233 -17.18 7.68 8.87
C ALA A 233 -16.52 8.82 9.64
N ARG A 234 -15.94 9.76 8.92
CA ARG A 234 -15.42 11.01 9.47
C ARG A 234 -16.54 12.03 9.45
N GLU A 235 -16.60 12.85 10.50
CA GLU A 235 -17.38 14.10 10.41
C GLU A 235 -16.76 14.95 9.30
N GLU A 236 -17.61 15.49 8.42
CA GLU A 236 -17.16 16.39 7.37
C GLU A 236 -16.48 17.60 8.02
N ARG A 237 -15.22 17.84 7.67
CA ARG A 237 -14.51 19.05 8.10
C ARG A 237 -15.28 20.27 7.63
N GLY A 238 -15.52 21.24 8.53
CA GLY A 238 -16.19 22.48 8.21
C GLY A 238 -15.46 23.24 7.11
N PHE A 239 -16.21 24.03 6.32
CA PHE A 239 -15.67 24.83 5.21
C PHE A 239 -14.46 25.68 5.63
N PHE A 240 -14.47 26.23 6.85
CA PHE A 240 -13.38 27.06 7.38
C PHE A 240 -12.14 26.25 7.80
N GLU A 241 -12.28 25.02 8.28
CA GLU A 241 -11.14 24.13 8.57
C GLU A 241 -10.40 23.72 7.30
N ASN A 242 -11.14 23.47 6.22
CA ASN A 242 -10.54 23.16 4.91
C ASN A 242 -9.80 24.36 4.28
N LEU A 243 -10.14 25.58 4.66
CA LEU A 243 -9.51 26.79 4.11
C LEU A 243 -8.11 27.05 4.71
N TRP A 244 -7.86 26.62 5.95
CA TRP A 244 -6.62 26.87 6.69
C TRP A 244 -5.73 25.63 6.81
N ASP A 245 -6.33 24.44 6.84
CA ASP A 245 -5.65 23.15 7.03
C ASP A 245 -5.99 22.13 5.91
N GLY A 246 -6.33 22.61 4.73
CA GLY A 246 -6.64 21.76 3.59
C GLY A 246 -5.42 20.93 3.14
N PRO A 247 -5.65 19.78 2.48
CA PRO A 247 -4.56 18.95 1.98
C PRO A 247 -3.70 19.75 0.98
N SER A 248 -2.39 19.57 1.04
CA SER A 248 -1.48 20.06 0.02
C SER A 248 -1.65 19.24 -1.28
N SER A 249 -1.11 19.72 -2.40
CA SER A 249 -1.20 19.04 -3.68
C SER A 249 0.14 19.09 -4.41
N LEU A 250 0.37 18.10 -5.26
CA LEU A 250 1.44 18.12 -6.25
C LEU A 250 1.10 19.13 -7.36
N SER A 251 2.09 19.68 -8.05
CA SER A 251 1.81 20.35 -9.31
C SER A 251 1.16 19.38 -10.30
N SER A 252 0.31 19.89 -11.19
CA SER A 252 -0.37 19.05 -12.18
C SER A 252 0.64 18.31 -13.08
N SER A 253 1.79 18.92 -13.39
CA SER A 253 2.86 18.25 -14.15
C SER A 253 3.47 17.11 -13.32
N THR A 254 3.89 17.36 -12.07
CA THR A 254 4.49 16.34 -11.20
C THR A 254 3.56 15.13 -11.01
N GLN A 255 2.26 15.37 -10.83
CA GLN A 255 1.28 14.28 -10.73
C GLN A 255 1.20 13.49 -12.04
N SER A 256 1.02 14.19 -13.18
CA SER A 256 0.91 13.56 -14.51
C SER A 256 2.16 12.73 -14.84
N ASP A 257 3.35 13.27 -14.58
CA ASP A 257 4.61 12.61 -14.84
C ASP A 257 4.79 11.36 -13.97
N MET A 258 4.39 11.42 -12.69
CA MET A 258 4.41 10.25 -11.82
C MET A 258 3.41 9.19 -12.27
N GLU A 259 2.20 9.57 -12.67
CA GLU A 259 1.22 8.65 -13.24
C GLU A 259 1.71 8.00 -14.55
N GLN A 260 2.36 8.76 -15.43
CA GLN A 260 3.01 8.23 -16.63
C GLN A 260 4.01 7.13 -16.26
N MET A 261 4.91 7.37 -15.31
CA MET A 261 5.91 6.39 -14.89
C MET A 261 5.29 5.16 -14.22
N LEU A 262 4.26 5.35 -13.37
CA LEU A 262 3.52 4.25 -12.74
C LEU A 262 2.80 3.38 -13.79
N ARG A 263 2.24 4.03 -14.82
CA ARG A 263 1.61 3.34 -15.95
C ARG A 263 2.63 2.57 -16.78
N SER A 264 3.79 3.15 -17.06
CA SER A 264 4.88 2.49 -17.77
C SER A 264 5.41 1.27 -17.02
N ALA A 265 5.46 1.33 -15.67
CA ALA A 265 5.82 0.17 -14.85
C ALA A 265 4.84 -1.01 -15.02
N ILE A 266 3.55 -0.73 -15.30
CA ILE A 266 2.54 -1.75 -15.61
C ILE A 266 2.63 -2.20 -17.07
N ASN A 267 2.70 -1.27 -18.02
CA ASN A 267 2.56 -1.60 -19.44
C ASN A 267 3.79 -2.33 -20.00
N SER A 268 4.97 -1.90 -19.62
CA SER A 268 6.25 -2.38 -20.17
C SER A 268 7.26 -2.85 -19.12
N GLY A 269 7.00 -2.54 -17.83
CA GLY A 269 7.93 -2.78 -16.75
C GLY A 269 7.67 -4.05 -15.94
N THR A 270 8.07 -3.99 -14.66
CA THR A 270 8.02 -5.11 -13.72
C THR A 270 6.60 -5.47 -13.26
N GLY A 271 5.62 -4.57 -13.45
CA GLY A 271 4.24 -4.72 -13.01
C GLY A 271 3.27 -5.35 -14.01
N ARG A 272 3.74 -5.89 -15.13
CA ARG A 272 2.88 -6.40 -16.22
C ARG A 272 1.82 -7.42 -15.79
N ALA A 273 2.08 -8.20 -14.74
CA ALA A 273 1.11 -9.15 -14.20
C ALA A 273 -0.12 -8.48 -13.58
N ALA A 274 -0.05 -7.18 -13.27
CA ALA A 274 -1.17 -6.38 -12.76
C ALA A 274 -1.93 -5.63 -13.85
N MET A 275 -1.61 -5.81 -15.13
CA MET A 275 -2.26 -5.09 -16.23
C MET A 275 -3.77 -5.36 -16.26
N LEU A 276 -4.56 -4.30 -16.36
CA LEU A 276 -6.02 -4.30 -16.54
C LEU A 276 -6.37 -3.88 -17.98
N ARG A 277 -7.63 -4.04 -18.38
CA ARG A 277 -8.13 -3.54 -19.66
C ARG A 277 -8.15 -2.01 -19.73
N GLY A 278 -8.45 -1.36 -18.61
CA GLY A 278 -8.45 0.11 -18.47
C GLY A 278 -7.15 0.65 -17.91
N PRO A 279 -7.02 1.99 -17.81
CA PRO A 279 -5.88 2.63 -17.19
C PRO A 279 -5.68 2.15 -15.74
N ASN A 280 -4.47 1.73 -15.44
CA ASN A 280 -4.06 1.39 -14.09
C ASN A 280 -2.59 1.75 -13.85
N PHE A 281 -2.26 2.02 -12.62
CA PHE A 281 -1.03 2.60 -12.16
C PHE A 281 -0.50 1.78 -11.00
N GLY A 282 0.80 1.52 -10.91
CA GLY A 282 1.30 0.74 -9.80
C GLY A 282 2.78 0.41 -9.87
N LYS A 283 3.26 -0.15 -8.77
CA LYS A 283 4.67 -0.50 -8.59
C LYS A 283 4.84 -1.81 -7.84
N THR A 284 5.80 -2.59 -8.28
CA THR A 284 6.26 -3.81 -7.61
C THR A 284 7.33 -3.49 -6.58
N GLY A 285 7.34 -4.22 -5.48
CA GLY A 285 8.42 -4.27 -4.50
C GLY A 285 8.84 -5.70 -4.24
N THR A 286 10.13 -5.93 -4.22
CA THR A 286 10.74 -7.18 -3.77
C THR A 286 11.95 -6.79 -2.94
N THR A 287 12.07 -7.34 -1.74
CA THR A 287 13.19 -7.06 -0.86
C THR A 287 14.39 -7.93 -1.18
N GLN A 288 15.57 -7.53 -0.71
CA GLN A 288 16.76 -8.34 -0.81
C GLN A 288 16.52 -9.70 -0.15
N ASN A 289 17.09 -10.76 -0.72
CA ASN A 289 16.87 -12.13 -0.30
C ASN A 289 15.42 -12.62 -0.39
N ASN A 290 14.56 -11.91 -1.17
CA ASN A 290 13.18 -12.32 -1.44
C ASN A 290 12.34 -12.60 -0.17
N ARG A 291 12.45 -11.77 0.85
CA ARG A 291 11.73 -11.92 2.13
C ARG A 291 10.32 -11.34 2.09
N ASP A 292 10.17 -10.24 1.36
CA ASP A 292 8.89 -9.55 1.15
C ASP A 292 8.65 -9.36 -0.34
N ALA A 293 7.44 -9.64 -0.78
CA ALA A 293 6.94 -9.35 -2.10
C ALA A 293 5.71 -8.46 -1.98
N VAL A 294 5.75 -7.28 -2.60
CA VAL A 294 4.74 -6.24 -2.47
C VAL A 294 4.28 -5.79 -3.85
N PHE A 295 3.01 -5.48 -3.98
CA PHE A 295 2.47 -4.72 -5.09
C PHE A 295 1.51 -3.66 -4.57
N VAL A 296 1.68 -2.43 -5.03
CA VAL A 296 0.76 -1.33 -4.73
C VAL A 296 0.35 -0.65 -6.03
N GLY A 297 -0.94 -0.36 -6.17
CA GLY A 297 -1.44 0.32 -7.36
C GLY A 297 -2.88 0.75 -7.23
N TYR A 298 -3.34 1.49 -8.25
CA TYR A 298 -4.70 2.00 -8.30
C TYR A 298 -5.30 1.98 -9.71
N ALA A 299 -6.60 1.91 -9.77
CA ALA A 299 -7.42 2.11 -10.96
C ALA A 299 -8.83 2.54 -10.54
N GLY A 300 -9.44 3.46 -11.30
CA GLY A 300 -10.70 4.08 -10.89
C GLY A 300 -10.54 4.77 -9.54
N ASP A 301 -11.46 4.50 -8.62
CA ASP A 301 -11.46 5.06 -7.25
C ASP A 301 -10.75 4.17 -6.22
N LEU A 302 -10.21 3.02 -6.63
CA LEU A 302 -9.63 2.07 -5.69
C LEU A 302 -8.09 2.09 -5.73
N VAL A 303 -7.49 2.17 -4.55
CA VAL A 303 -6.06 2.01 -4.28
C VAL A 303 -5.86 0.77 -3.44
N VAL A 304 -5.02 -0.15 -3.89
CA VAL A 304 -4.86 -1.46 -3.25
C VAL A 304 -3.39 -1.79 -3.05
N GLY A 305 -3.06 -2.26 -1.84
CA GLY A 305 -1.76 -2.81 -1.50
C GLY A 305 -1.87 -4.30 -1.18
N VAL A 306 -0.95 -5.10 -1.71
CA VAL A 306 -0.83 -6.54 -1.42
C VAL A 306 0.59 -6.84 -0.99
N TRP A 307 0.74 -7.52 0.14
CA TRP A 307 2.01 -8.01 0.66
C TRP A 307 1.97 -9.53 0.84
N ILE A 308 3.08 -10.18 0.56
CA ILE A 308 3.34 -11.60 0.84
C ILE A 308 4.70 -11.72 1.51
N GLY A 309 4.79 -12.49 2.58
CA GLY A 309 6.03 -12.73 3.33
C GLY A 309 5.84 -13.79 4.40
N ASN A 310 6.93 -14.21 5.04
CA ASN A 310 6.91 -15.12 6.17
C ASN A 310 6.97 -14.33 7.49
N ASP A 311 6.25 -14.78 8.53
CA ASP A 311 6.21 -14.10 9.82
C ASP A 311 7.58 -14.05 10.52
N ASP A 312 8.38 -15.08 10.34
CA ASP A 312 9.76 -15.21 10.85
C ASP A 312 10.80 -14.44 9.99
N ASN A 313 10.34 -13.72 8.95
CA ASN A 313 11.20 -12.99 8.02
C ASN A 313 12.18 -13.91 7.23
N SER A 314 11.91 -15.22 7.14
CA SER A 314 12.64 -16.11 6.25
C SER A 314 12.35 -15.80 4.77
N PRO A 315 13.25 -16.14 3.84
CA PRO A 315 13.01 -15.96 2.41
C PRO A 315 11.76 -16.71 1.93
N LEU A 316 11.03 -16.08 1.00
CA LEU A 316 9.90 -16.70 0.32
C LEU A 316 10.37 -17.88 -0.55
N ALA A 317 9.67 -19.00 -0.48
CA ALA A 317 9.92 -20.16 -1.32
C ALA A 317 9.56 -19.88 -2.79
N GLY A 318 10.33 -20.48 -3.71
CA GLY A 318 10.06 -20.38 -5.15
C GLY A 318 10.28 -18.99 -5.73
N ALA A 319 9.59 -18.68 -6.84
CA ALA A 319 9.73 -17.44 -7.59
C ALA A 319 8.69 -16.37 -7.17
N ILE A 320 8.31 -16.29 -5.88
CA ILE A 320 7.39 -15.28 -5.39
C ILE A 320 8.13 -13.94 -5.36
N SER A 321 7.70 -12.99 -6.18
CA SER A 321 8.23 -11.63 -6.24
C SER A 321 7.08 -10.64 -6.40
N GLY A 322 7.32 -9.36 -6.15
CA GLY A 322 6.28 -8.32 -6.24
C GLY A 322 5.60 -8.24 -7.63
N GLY A 323 6.33 -8.51 -8.70
CA GLY A 323 5.81 -8.62 -10.06
C GLY A 323 5.13 -9.96 -10.38
N GLY A 324 5.10 -10.88 -9.46
CA GLY A 324 4.51 -12.21 -9.58
C GLY A 324 3.15 -12.32 -8.88
N LEU A 325 3.13 -13.04 -7.75
CA LEU A 325 1.89 -13.38 -7.05
C LEU A 325 1.15 -12.17 -6.48
N PRO A 326 1.77 -11.18 -5.79
CA PRO A 326 1.06 -10.01 -5.30
C PRO A 326 0.40 -9.20 -6.43
N ALA A 327 1.08 -9.02 -7.56
CA ALA A 327 0.53 -8.33 -8.73
C ALA A 327 -0.68 -9.06 -9.33
N ARG A 328 -0.66 -10.40 -9.34
CA ARG A 328 -1.81 -11.21 -9.79
C ARG A 328 -3.00 -11.12 -8.85
N ILE A 329 -2.77 -11.21 -7.51
CA ILE A 329 -3.83 -11.03 -6.51
C ILE A 329 -4.47 -9.66 -6.67
N TRP A 330 -3.64 -8.60 -6.80
CA TRP A 330 -4.11 -7.24 -7.04
C TRP A 330 -4.99 -7.17 -8.29
N ARG A 331 -4.51 -7.69 -9.43
CA ARG A 331 -5.26 -7.71 -10.69
C ARG A 331 -6.59 -8.44 -10.57
N ASP A 332 -6.58 -9.61 -9.93
CA ASP A 332 -7.77 -10.45 -9.81
C ASP A 332 -8.81 -9.79 -8.88
N PHE A 333 -8.35 -9.12 -7.81
CA PHE A 333 -9.19 -8.27 -6.98
C PHE A 333 -9.79 -7.12 -7.80
N MET A 334 -8.96 -6.32 -8.47
CA MET A 334 -9.41 -5.15 -9.23
C MET A 334 -10.35 -5.49 -10.38
N ASN A 335 -10.08 -6.57 -11.11
CA ASN A 335 -10.98 -7.02 -12.17
C ASN A 335 -12.39 -7.34 -11.64
N ARG A 336 -12.49 -7.97 -10.48
CA ARG A 336 -13.79 -8.29 -9.85
C ARG A 336 -14.43 -7.05 -9.24
N ALA A 337 -13.63 -6.20 -8.58
CA ALA A 337 -14.12 -5.00 -7.92
C ALA A 337 -14.68 -3.97 -8.91
N LEU A 338 -13.98 -3.74 -10.03
CA LEU A 338 -14.35 -2.73 -11.03
C LEU A 338 -15.44 -3.20 -12.01
N ASN A 339 -15.55 -4.52 -12.25
CA ASN A 339 -16.57 -5.07 -13.19
C ASN A 339 -17.88 -5.47 -12.49
N ALA A 340 -17.93 -5.47 -11.15
CA ALA A 340 -19.14 -5.74 -10.43
C ALA A 340 -20.05 -4.51 -10.44
N ALA A 341 -21.35 -4.70 -10.72
CA ALA A 341 -22.36 -3.63 -10.62
C ALA A 341 -22.33 -3.02 -9.19
N PRO A 342 -22.56 -1.70 -9.05
CA PRO A 342 -22.72 -1.10 -7.73
C PRO A 342 -23.84 -1.82 -6.96
N ALA A 343 -23.68 -1.91 -5.63
CA ALA A 343 -24.75 -2.43 -4.78
C ALA A 343 -26.01 -1.59 -4.99
N PRO A 344 -27.23 -2.19 -5.00
CA PRO A 344 -28.44 -1.40 -5.02
C PRO A 344 -28.45 -0.50 -3.77
N SER A 345 -28.70 0.80 -4.02
CA SER A 345 -28.81 1.86 -3.01
C SER A 345 -29.97 1.66 -2.07
#